data_d3e82e6a644cfdaede2a660d8c400685
#
_entry.id   d3e82e6a644cfdaede2a660d8c400685
#
_cell.length_a   1.000
_cell.length_b   1.000
_cell.length_c   1.000
_cell.angle_alpha   90.00
_cell.angle_beta   90.00
_cell.angle_gamma   90.00
#
_symmetry.space_group_name_H-M   'P 1'
#
loop_
_entity.id
_entity.type
_entity.pdbx_description
1 polymer ?
#
loop_
_entity_poly.entity_id
_entity_poly.type
_entity_poly.pdbx_seq_one_letter_code
_entity_poly.pdbx_strand_id
1 'polypeptide(L)'
;MIEELISRVFYARNVAHFEHWRAKGDGSFAKHMALGDFYDDVIDAIDKLVEAYQGAFSLIGNIPAPKVAERDVLKLLEADADWIEENHEAVCKGNRAVGNLVDGVTETYLTTIYKLRNLK
;
A
#
# COMPACT_ATOMS: atom_id res chain seq x y z
N MET A 1 -5.37 -10.80 10.06
CA MET A 1 -4.79 -9.44 10.08
C MET A 1 -4.00 -9.12 8.81
N ILE A 2 -3.11 -9.99 8.39
CA ILE A 2 -2.41 -9.78 7.10
C ILE A 2 -3.38 -9.75 5.92
N GLU A 3 -4.45 -10.51 6.00
CA GLU A 3 -5.48 -10.53 4.95
C GLU A 3 -6.14 -9.16 4.78
N GLU A 4 -6.35 -8.42 5.88
CA GLU A 4 -6.87 -7.06 5.81
C GLU A 4 -5.85 -6.11 5.19
N LEU A 5 -4.57 -6.27 5.50
CA LEU A 5 -3.51 -5.48 4.88
C LEU A 5 -3.49 -5.69 3.36
N ILE A 6 -3.56 -6.96 2.94
CA ILE A 6 -3.58 -7.29 1.51
C ILE A 6 -4.78 -6.63 0.83
N SER A 7 -5.98 -6.73 1.44
CA SER A 7 -7.18 -6.11 0.90
C SER A 7 -7.02 -4.60 0.72
N ARG A 8 -6.45 -3.92 1.72
CA ARG A 8 -6.19 -2.48 1.66
C ARG A 8 -5.20 -2.12 0.55
N VAL A 9 -4.11 -2.85 0.46
CA VAL A 9 -3.07 -2.60 -0.55
C VAL A 9 -3.63 -2.75 -1.96
N PHE A 10 -4.40 -3.82 -2.22
CA PHE A 10 -4.96 -4.02 -3.56
C PHE A 10 -6.02 -2.98 -3.90
N TYR A 11 -6.82 -2.55 -2.94
CA TYR A 11 -7.76 -1.46 -3.19
C TYR A 11 -7.02 -0.15 -3.53
N ALA A 12 -6.03 0.21 -2.72
CA ALA A 12 -5.22 1.41 -2.95
C ALA A 12 -4.49 1.36 -4.29
N ARG A 13 -3.93 0.19 -4.62
CA ARG A 13 -3.27 -0.03 -5.90
C ARG A 13 -4.21 0.21 -7.06
N ASN A 14 -5.42 -0.33 -6.98
CA ASN A 14 -6.40 -0.17 -8.05
C ASN A 14 -6.84 1.29 -8.19
N VAL A 15 -7.14 1.96 -7.07
CA VAL A 15 -7.50 3.38 -7.10
C VAL A 15 -6.38 4.23 -7.68
N ALA A 16 -5.13 3.95 -7.28
CA ALA A 16 -3.96 4.65 -7.82
C ALA A 16 -3.84 4.45 -9.33
N HIS A 17 -4.08 3.25 -9.82
CA HIS A 17 -4.03 2.95 -11.25
C HIS A 17 -5.11 3.72 -12.01
N PHE A 18 -6.34 3.73 -11.50
CA PHE A 18 -7.44 4.47 -12.12
C PHE A 18 -7.16 5.97 -12.13
N GLU A 19 -6.67 6.53 -11.04
CA GLU A 19 -6.35 7.96 -10.94
C GLU A 19 -5.10 8.33 -11.74
N HIS A 20 -4.17 7.40 -11.94
CA HIS A 20 -3.06 7.54 -12.87
C HIS A 20 -3.58 7.83 -14.29
N TRP A 21 -4.59 7.08 -14.73
CA TRP A 21 -5.21 7.31 -16.03
C TRP A 21 -5.98 8.64 -16.10
N ARG A 22 -6.59 9.04 -15.00
CA ARG A 22 -7.48 10.21 -14.94
C ARG A 22 -6.76 11.53 -14.72
N ALA A 23 -5.46 11.51 -14.45
CA ALA A 23 -4.69 12.71 -14.17
C ALA A 23 -4.70 13.68 -15.36
N LYS A 24 -5.06 14.94 -15.11
CA LYS A 24 -5.06 15.99 -16.15
C LYS A 24 -4.91 17.36 -15.50
N GLY A 25 -4.41 18.32 -16.26
CA GLY A 25 -4.26 19.68 -15.81
C GLY A 25 -2.88 19.97 -15.21
N ASP A 26 -2.76 21.09 -14.54
CA ASP A 26 -1.50 21.52 -13.94
C ASP A 26 -1.04 20.54 -12.86
N GLY A 27 0.22 20.14 -12.92
CA GLY A 27 0.79 19.18 -11.99
C GLY A 27 0.41 17.72 -12.26
N SER A 28 -0.37 17.46 -13.31
CA SER A 28 -0.87 16.12 -13.60
C SER A 28 0.21 15.14 -14.01
N PHE A 29 1.28 15.60 -14.66
CA PHE A 29 2.36 14.70 -15.07
C PHE A 29 3.07 14.11 -13.85
N ALA A 30 3.37 14.94 -12.85
CA ALA A 30 3.97 14.46 -11.61
C ALA A 30 3.06 13.47 -10.89
N LYS A 31 1.76 13.77 -10.82
CA LYS A 31 0.76 12.88 -10.21
C LYS A 31 0.67 11.56 -10.97
N HIS A 32 0.59 11.61 -12.28
CA HIS A 32 0.56 10.43 -13.16
C HIS A 32 1.76 9.53 -12.89
N MET A 33 2.97 10.10 -12.86
CA MET A 33 4.18 9.34 -12.62
C MET A 33 4.25 8.76 -11.21
N ALA A 34 3.88 9.56 -10.20
CA ALA A 34 3.91 9.09 -8.81
C ALA A 34 2.95 7.91 -8.59
N LEU A 35 1.76 7.99 -9.16
CA LEU A 35 0.77 6.91 -9.03
C LEU A 35 1.18 5.66 -9.81
N GLY A 36 1.82 5.84 -10.97
CA GLY A 36 2.37 4.72 -11.76
C GLY A 36 3.43 3.96 -10.99
N ASP A 37 4.36 4.68 -10.38
CA ASP A 37 5.40 4.05 -9.55
C ASP A 37 4.78 3.32 -8.35
N PHE A 38 3.77 3.92 -7.72
CA PHE A 38 3.12 3.30 -6.56
C PHE A 38 2.49 1.96 -6.91
N TYR A 39 1.63 1.91 -7.94
CA TYR A 39 0.91 0.67 -8.20
C TYR A 39 1.81 -0.45 -8.73
N ASP A 40 2.95 -0.11 -9.31
CA ASP A 40 3.96 -1.10 -9.70
C ASP A 40 4.76 -1.58 -8.49
N ASP A 41 5.28 -0.64 -7.68
CA ASP A 41 6.19 -0.96 -6.58
C ASP A 41 5.50 -1.65 -5.42
N VAL A 42 4.24 -1.28 -5.13
CA VAL A 42 3.52 -1.85 -3.98
C VAL A 42 3.22 -3.34 -4.17
N ILE A 43 3.05 -3.80 -5.41
CA ILE A 43 2.83 -5.21 -5.69
C ILE A 43 4.07 -6.03 -5.32
N ASP A 44 5.26 -5.56 -5.72
CA ASP A 44 6.49 -6.23 -5.36
C ASP A 44 6.67 -6.28 -3.84
N ALA A 45 6.37 -5.19 -3.16
CA ALA A 45 6.49 -5.11 -1.71
C ALA A 45 5.54 -6.06 -0.99
N ILE A 46 4.27 -6.13 -1.43
CA ILE A 46 3.29 -7.02 -0.79
C ILE A 46 3.57 -8.50 -1.10
N ASP A 47 4.06 -8.81 -2.29
CA ASP A 47 4.43 -10.18 -2.64
C ASP A 47 5.54 -10.71 -1.71
N LYS A 48 6.58 -9.92 -1.50
CA LYS A 48 7.68 -10.28 -0.59
C LYS A 48 7.17 -10.50 0.83
N LEU A 49 6.31 -9.61 1.30
CA LEU A 49 5.74 -9.71 2.64
C LEU A 49 4.93 -10.98 2.81
N VAL A 50 4.02 -11.25 1.88
CA VAL A 50 3.12 -12.42 1.99
C VAL A 50 3.91 -13.72 1.96
N GLU A 51 4.87 -13.84 1.05
CA GLU A 51 5.66 -15.07 0.95
C GLU A 51 6.51 -15.29 2.20
N ALA A 52 7.13 -14.24 2.73
CA ALA A 52 7.90 -14.35 3.98
C ALA A 52 7.01 -14.65 5.18
N TYR A 53 5.82 -14.03 5.24
CA TYR A 53 4.84 -14.33 6.28
C TYR A 53 4.46 -15.82 6.27
N GLN A 54 4.17 -16.36 5.09
CA GLN A 54 3.81 -17.77 4.95
C GLN A 54 4.96 -18.70 5.32
N GLY A 55 6.19 -18.30 5.04
CA GLY A 55 7.36 -19.04 5.47
C GLY A 55 7.58 -19.03 6.97
N ALA A 56 7.26 -17.90 7.62
CA ALA A 56 7.43 -17.75 9.07
C ALA A 56 6.29 -18.39 9.87
N PHE A 57 5.07 -18.36 9.33
CA PHE A 57 3.87 -18.77 10.08
C PHE A 57 3.08 -19.87 9.37
N SER A 58 2.19 -19.47 8.47
CA SER A 58 1.32 -20.40 7.74
C SER A 58 0.74 -19.71 6.51
N LEU A 59 0.08 -20.47 5.66
CA LEU A 59 -0.63 -19.88 4.52
C LEU A 59 -1.66 -18.87 4.99
N ILE A 60 -1.82 -17.80 4.22
CA ILE A 60 -2.84 -16.80 4.52
C ILE A 60 -4.25 -17.36 4.30
N GLY A 61 -5.22 -16.74 4.94
CA GLY A 61 -6.63 -17.07 4.75
C GLY A 61 -7.25 -16.33 3.57
N ASN A 62 -8.57 -16.33 3.50
CA ASN A 62 -9.30 -15.63 2.45
C ASN A 62 -9.12 -14.12 2.59
N ILE A 63 -8.96 -13.43 1.46
CA ILE A 63 -8.82 -11.98 1.46
C ILE A 63 -10.22 -11.37 1.49
N PRO A 64 -10.53 -10.52 2.50
CA PRO A 64 -11.85 -9.91 2.58
C PRO A 64 -12.04 -8.84 1.50
N ALA A 65 -13.29 -8.54 1.19
CA ALA A 65 -13.62 -7.40 0.35
C ALA A 65 -13.11 -6.11 1.02
N PRO A 66 -12.75 -5.10 0.23
CA PRO A 66 -12.30 -3.82 0.80
C PRO A 66 -13.37 -3.20 1.71
N LYS A 67 -12.96 -2.78 2.90
CA LYS A 67 -13.84 -2.07 3.85
C LYS A 67 -13.76 -0.57 3.66
N VAL A 68 -12.77 -0.10 2.92
CA VAL A 68 -12.51 1.31 2.67
C VAL A 68 -13.16 1.69 1.35
N ALA A 69 -13.83 2.84 1.33
CA ALA A 69 -14.48 3.35 0.14
C ALA A 69 -13.91 4.70 -0.33
N GLU A 70 -12.83 5.18 0.30
CA GLU A 70 -12.20 6.47 -0.05
C GLU A 70 -11.70 6.43 -1.49
N ARG A 71 -12.03 7.46 -2.27
CA ARG A 71 -11.63 7.57 -3.68
C ARG A 71 -10.60 8.69 -3.90
N ASP A 72 -10.40 9.57 -2.92
CA ASP A 72 -9.31 10.54 -2.96
C ASP A 72 -8.02 9.79 -2.65
N VAL A 73 -7.14 9.67 -3.64
CA VAL A 73 -5.98 8.79 -3.52
C VAL A 73 -5.02 9.22 -2.43
N LEU A 74 -4.79 10.51 -2.24
CA LEU A 74 -3.88 10.97 -1.18
C LEU A 74 -4.43 10.64 0.20
N LYS A 75 -5.72 10.93 0.42
CA LYS A 75 -6.38 10.59 1.69
C LYS A 75 -6.37 9.08 1.94
N LEU A 76 -6.58 8.30 0.89
CA LEU A 76 -6.56 6.84 0.99
C LEU A 76 -5.18 6.34 1.41
N LEU A 77 -4.12 6.83 0.77
CA LEU A 77 -2.76 6.40 1.11
C LEU A 77 -2.36 6.83 2.52
N GLU A 78 -2.78 8.04 2.94
CA GLU A 78 -2.52 8.51 4.30
C GLU A 78 -3.21 7.63 5.33
N ALA A 79 -4.49 7.30 5.10
CA ALA A 79 -5.24 6.44 6.01
C ALA A 79 -4.65 5.02 6.07
N ASP A 80 -4.23 4.48 4.93
CA ASP A 80 -3.60 3.16 4.90
C ASP A 80 -2.25 3.16 5.63
N ALA A 81 -1.43 4.20 5.44
CA ALA A 81 -0.15 4.29 6.12
C ALA A 81 -0.34 4.30 7.64
N ASP A 82 -1.32 5.04 8.15
CA ASP A 82 -1.66 5.07 9.57
C ASP A 82 -2.14 3.69 10.04
N TRP A 83 -3.00 3.05 9.27
CA TRP A 83 -3.52 1.72 9.60
C TRP A 83 -2.39 0.69 9.69
N ILE A 84 -1.46 0.71 8.74
CA ILE A 84 -0.32 -0.22 8.72
C ILE A 84 0.55 0.00 9.95
N GLU A 85 0.83 1.25 10.32
CA GLU A 85 1.61 1.58 11.50
C GLU A 85 0.94 1.05 12.77
N GLU A 86 -0.37 1.29 12.91
CA GLU A 86 -1.13 0.84 14.07
C GLU A 86 -1.19 -0.69 14.18
N ASN A 87 -1.15 -1.40 13.07
CA ASN A 87 -1.31 -2.85 13.02
C ASN A 87 -0.01 -3.60 12.71
N HIS A 88 1.11 -2.91 12.71
CA HIS A 88 2.43 -3.47 12.39
C HIS A 88 2.71 -4.76 13.17
N GLU A 89 2.61 -4.69 14.49
CA GLU A 89 2.90 -5.83 15.35
C GLU A 89 1.90 -6.97 15.16
N ALA A 90 0.64 -6.65 14.96
CA ALA A 90 -0.39 -7.67 14.71
C ALA A 90 -0.11 -8.45 13.42
N VAL A 91 0.52 -7.81 12.42
CA VAL A 91 0.91 -8.46 11.18
C VAL A 91 2.19 -9.27 11.34
N CYS A 92 3.25 -8.66 11.89
CA CYS A 92 4.56 -9.30 11.94
C CYS A 92 4.74 -10.27 13.11
N LYS A 93 3.92 -10.15 14.16
CA LYS A 93 3.91 -11.08 15.30
C LYS A 93 5.30 -11.27 15.93
N GLY A 94 6.06 -10.20 16.02
CA GLY A 94 7.41 -10.23 16.59
C GLY A 94 8.49 -10.78 15.67
N ASN A 95 8.16 -11.21 14.46
CA ASN A 95 9.16 -11.70 13.49
C ASN A 95 9.81 -10.50 12.81
N ARG A 96 11.13 -10.36 13.00
CA ARG A 96 11.87 -9.19 12.51
C ARG A 96 11.90 -9.09 10.99
N ALA A 97 12.11 -10.21 10.31
CA ALA A 97 12.16 -10.22 8.84
C ALA A 97 10.80 -9.82 8.26
N VAL A 98 9.72 -10.37 8.80
CA VAL A 98 8.37 -10.01 8.39
C VAL A 98 8.10 -8.53 8.70
N GLY A 99 8.51 -8.05 9.87
CA GLY A 99 8.38 -6.65 10.26
C GLY A 99 9.09 -5.70 9.31
N ASN A 100 10.31 -6.06 8.87
CA ASN A 100 11.05 -5.27 7.89
C ASN A 100 10.32 -5.20 6.54
N LEU A 101 9.63 -6.26 6.16
CA LEU A 101 8.87 -6.27 4.91
C LEU A 101 7.56 -5.49 5.02
N VAL A 102 6.94 -5.46 6.19
CA VAL A 102 5.83 -4.51 6.47
C VAL A 102 6.34 -3.08 6.32
N ASP A 103 7.53 -2.78 6.85
CA ASP A 103 8.16 -1.46 6.72
C ASP A 103 8.39 -1.11 5.24
N GLY A 104 8.74 -2.07 4.41
CA GLY A 104 8.90 -1.86 2.96
C GLY A 104 7.60 -1.45 2.29
N VAL A 105 6.48 -2.04 2.68
CA VAL A 105 5.15 -1.62 2.20
C VAL A 105 4.88 -0.17 2.64
N THR A 106 5.10 0.13 3.92
CA THR A 106 4.92 1.48 4.46
C THR A 106 5.78 2.50 3.72
N GLU A 107 7.04 2.16 3.43
CA GLU A 107 7.96 3.05 2.70
C GLU A 107 7.41 3.40 1.32
N THR A 108 6.85 2.42 0.61
CA THR A 108 6.23 2.66 -0.70
C THR A 108 5.08 3.67 -0.58
N TYR A 109 4.23 3.52 0.43
CA TYR A 109 3.16 4.47 0.71
C TYR A 109 3.71 5.87 1.01
N LEU A 110 4.68 5.96 1.92
CA LEU A 110 5.21 7.26 2.36
C LEU A 110 5.92 8.01 1.24
N THR A 111 6.68 7.29 0.39
CA THR A 111 7.34 7.89 -0.76
C THR A 111 6.32 8.49 -1.73
N THR A 112 5.23 7.77 -1.99
CA THR A 112 4.17 8.25 -2.87
C THR A 112 3.42 9.43 -2.25
N ILE A 113 3.13 9.37 -0.96
CA ILE A 113 2.50 10.47 -0.22
C ILE A 113 3.36 11.74 -0.36
N TYR A 114 4.68 11.61 -0.17
CA TYR A 114 5.60 12.74 -0.36
C TYR A 114 5.45 13.35 -1.76
N LYS A 115 5.47 12.52 -2.78
CA LYS A 115 5.38 12.99 -4.17
C LYS A 115 4.05 13.68 -4.46
N LEU A 116 2.95 13.11 -3.98
CA LEU A 116 1.62 13.67 -4.21
C LEU A 116 1.42 15.02 -3.50
N ARG A 117 2.04 15.20 -2.34
CA ARG A 117 1.94 16.45 -1.59
C ARG A 117 2.80 17.57 -2.15
N ASN A 118 3.95 17.26 -2.71
CA ASN A 118 5.00 18.25 -2.96
C ASN A 118 5.42 18.43 -4.42
N LEU A 119 5.27 17.44 -5.27
CA LEU A 119 5.75 17.52 -6.65
C LEU A 119 4.63 17.88 -7.61
N LYS A 120 4.98 18.76 -8.59
CA LYS A 120 4.00 19.21 -9.59
C LYS A 120 4.58 19.17 -11.00
#